data_da56aab56599f3fb5daf70dee1b5765f
#
_entry.id   da56aab56599f3fb5daf70dee1b5765f
#
_cell.length_a   1.000
_cell.length_b   1.000
_cell.length_c   1.000
_cell.angle_alpha   90.00
_cell.angle_beta   90.00
_cell.angle_gamma   90.00
#
_symmetry.space_group_name_H-M   'P 1'
#
loop_
_entity.id
_entity.type
_entity.pdbx_description
1 polymer ?
#
loop_
_entity_poly.entity_id
_entity_poly.type
_entity_poly.pdbx_seq_one_letter_code
_entity_poly.pdbx_strand_id
1 'polypeptide(L)'
;MMTSYKEQNANTLNTVIKVEQDFGFVTKGLKANIWVNFKNWSSSSYNRSITPYLFRAVGYSEDSPLEYDLERIQEGADYIAQSDIARSSDQTFEFQGNISYNRQFGLHNVGGMLMYRQREYRSDVLPNRNQGVSGRFTYDYGQRYLAEINFGYNGT
;
A
#
# COMPACT_ATOMS: atom_id res chain seq x y z
N MET A 1 33.30 17.84 11.59
CA MET A 1 33.30 16.37 11.66
C MET A 1 32.33 15.84 10.63
N MET A 2 32.77 15.15 9.60
CA MET A 2 31.87 14.56 8.59
C MET A 2 31.31 13.26 9.14
N THR A 3 29.99 13.10 9.10
CA THR A 3 29.32 11.91 9.62
C THR A 3 28.64 11.15 8.48
N SER A 4 28.67 9.84 8.55
CA SER A 4 27.91 8.98 7.65
C SER A 4 26.41 9.09 7.97
N TYR A 5 25.57 9.13 6.93
CA TYR A 5 24.13 9.20 7.11
C TYR A 5 23.39 8.45 6.00
N LYS A 6 22.18 8.05 6.31
CA LYS A 6 21.24 7.44 5.35
C LYS A 6 20.16 8.46 5.01
N GLU A 7 19.93 8.64 3.72
CA GLU A 7 18.80 9.40 3.22
C GLU A 7 17.75 8.43 2.67
N GLN A 8 16.53 8.60 3.12
CA GLN A 8 15.40 7.78 2.70
C GLN A 8 14.20 8.66 2.41
N ASN A 9 13.62 8.47 1.24
CA ASN A 9 12.39 9.12 0.82
C ASN A 9 11.34 8.05 0.54
N ALA A 10 10.14 8.22 1.11
CA ALA A 10 9.02 7.31 0.90
C ALA A 10 7.76 8.12 0.60
N ASN A 11 7.06 7.75 -0.46
CA ASN A 11 5.84 8.40 -0.90
C ASN A 11 4.72 7.38 -1.01
N THR A 12 3.52 7.78 -0.61
CA THR A 12 2.30 7.00 -0.79
C THR A 12 1.27 7.87 -1.50
N LEU A 13 0.84 7.43 -2.66
CA LEU A 13 -0.32 7.98 -3.36
C LEU A 13 -1.50 7.03 -3.15
N ASN A 14 -2.61 7.55 -2.65
CA ASN A 14 -3.85 6.80 -2.49
C ASN A 14 -5.00 7.60 -3.11
N THR A 15 -5.61 7.04 -4.15
CA THR A 15 -6.71 7.68 -4.88
C THR A 15 -7.94 6.81 -4.80
N VAL A 16 -9.05 7.38 -4.36
CA VAL A 16 -10.34 6.72 -4.25
C VAL A 16 -11.35 7.45 -5.12
N ILE A 17 -12.03 6.69 -5.97
CA ILE A 17 -13.15 7.18 -6.78
C ILE A 17 -14.39 6.38 -6.35
N LYS A 18 -15.44 7.09 -5.99
CA LYS A 18 -16.73 6.50 -5.63
C LYS A 18 -17.82 7.13 -6.49
N VAL A 19 -18.60 6.28 -7.15
CA VAL A 19 -19.73 6.68 -7.96
C VAL A 19 -20.97 5.96 -7.45
N GLU A 20 -22.00 6.72 -7.14
CA GLU A 20 -23.30 6.20 -6.71
C GLU A 20 -24.36 6.69 -7.68
N GLN A 21 -25.15 5.79 -8.21
CA GLN A 21 -26.22 6.09 -9.16
C GLN A 21 -27.51 5.46 -8.72
N ASP A 22 -28.56 6.28 -8.64
CA ASP A 22 -29.93 5.83 -8.45
C ASP A 22 -30.56 5.60 -9.84
N PHE A 23 -31.04 4.39 -10.06
CA PHE A 23 -31.72 3.98 -11.29
C PHE A 23 -33.25 3.93 -11.10
N GLY A 24 -33.78 4.76 -10.24
CA GLY A 24 -35.22 4.88 -9.99
C GLY A 24 -36.07 5.18 -11.24
N PHE A 25 -35.43 5.72 -12.28
CA PHE A 25 -36.06 5.96 -13.60
C PHE A 25 -36.27 4.65 -14.39
N VAL A 26 -35.47 3.61 -14.15
CA VAL A 26 -35.67 2.26 -14.74
C VAL A 26 -36.64 1.48 -13.89
N THR A 27 -36.40 1.39 -12.57
CA THR A 27 -37.28 0.77 -11.61
C THR A 27 -37.04 1.33 -10.22
N LYS A 28 -38.12 1.63 -9.48
CA LYS A 28 -38.03 2.19 -8.14
C LYS A 28 -37.26 1.22 -7.22
N GLY A 29 -36.25 1.76 -6.50
CA GLY A 29 -35.48 1.00 -5.54
C GLY A 29 -34.21 0.35 -6.08
N LEU A 30 -33.87 0.57 -7.37
CA LEU A 30 -32.63 0.10 -7.98
C LEU A 30 -31.52 1.14 -7.80
N LYS A 31 -30.37 0.73 -7.26
CA LYS A 31 -29.19 1.55 -7.07
C LYS A 31 -27.94 0.78 -7.46
N ALA A 32 -26.95 1.48 -8.00
CA ALA A 32 -25.63 0.92 -8.23
C ALA A 32 -24.56 1.82 -7.62
N ASN A 33 -23.53 1.18 -7.10
CA ASN A 33 -22.34 1.84 -6.55
C ASN A 33 -21.10 1.21 -7.15
N ILE A 34 -20.17 2.05 -7.53
CA ILE A 34 -18.83 1.67 -7.99
C ILE A 34 -17.82 2.35 -7.07
N TRP A 35 -16.87 1.58 -6.59
CA TRP A 35 -15.74 2.05 -5.80
C TRP A 35 -14.46 1.53 -6.42
N VAL A 36 -13.53 2.44 -6.66
CA VAL A 36 -12.20 2.15 -7.20
C VAL A 36 -11.17 2.77 -6.29
N ASN A 37 -10.19 2.00 -5.89
CA ASN A 37 -9.05 2.46 -5.13
C ASN A 37 -7.76 2.09 -5.85
N PHE A 38 -6.91 3.08 -6.02
CA PHE A 38 -5.55 2.92 -6.51
C PHE A 38 -4.57 3.44 -5.47
N LYS A 39 -3.73 2.55 -4.96
CA LYS A 39 -2.66 2.88 -4.03
C LYS A 39 -1.32 2.54 -4.65
N ASN A 40 -0.41 3.50 -4.63
CA ASN A 40 0.99 3.32 -5.01
C ASN A 40 1.86 3.75 -3.84
N TRP A 41 2.76 2.89 -3.42
CA TRP A 41 3.82 3.21 -2.49
C TRP A 41 5.16 3.08 -3.20
N SER A 42 6.05 4.04 -3.00
CA SER A 42 7.40 4.01 -3.50
C SER A 42 8.39 4.52 -2.47
N SER A 43 9.53 3.89 -2.38
CA SER A 43 10.63 4.29 -1.50
C SER A 43 11.94 4.26 -2.25
N SER A 44 12.78 5.25 -1.98
CA SER A 44 14.17 5.29 -2.43
C SER A 44 15.08 5.61 -1.25
N SER A 45 16.21 4.96 -1.17
CA SER A 45 17.21 5.24 -0.14
C SER A 45 18.61 5.05 -0.66
N TYR A 46 19.54 5.85 -0.15
CA TYR A 46 20.97 5.70 -0.35
C TYR A 46 21.72 6.06 0.92
N ASN A 47 22.91 5.50 1.06
CA ASN A 47 23.80 5.81 2.16
C ASN A 47 24.91 6.74 1.67
N ARG A 48 25.25 7.72 2.48
CA ARG A 48 26.45 8.50 2.34
C ARG A 48 27.40 8.18 3.47
N SER A 49 28.58 7.72 3.14
CA SER A 49 29.57 7.29 4.13
C SER A 49 30.93 7.89 3.83
N ILE A 50 31.67 8.12 4.88
CA ILE A 50 33.07 8.52 4.80
C ILE A 50 33.91 7.39 5.38
N THR A 51 35.01 7.08 4.70
CA THR A 51 36.04 6.18 5.20
C THR A 51 37.05 7.02 5.94
N PRO A 52 37.16 6.93 7.27
CA PRO A 52 38.10 7.74 8.02
C PRO A 52 39.54 7.24 7.86
N TYR A 53 40.49 8.13 7.90
CA TYR A 53 41.89 7.81 8.14
C TYR A 53 42.01 7.38 9.61
N LEU A 54 42.59 6.22 9.85
CA LEU A 54 42.85 5.74 11.21
C LEU A 54 44.36 5.70 11.45
N PHE A 55 44.78 6.24 12.60
CA PHE A 55 46.15 6.29 13.04
C PHE A 55 46.29 5.60 14.37
N ARG A 56 47.43 4.97 14.58
CA ARG A 56 47.83 4.36 15.84
C ARG A 56 49.06 5.09 16.37
N ALA A 57 49.08 5.42 17.64
CA ALA A 57 50.27 5.90 18.31
C ALA A 57 51.27 4.74 18.49
N VAL A 58 52.49 4.90 18.01
CA VAL A 58 53.56 3.86 18.07
C VAL A 58 54.67 4.25 19.04
N GLY A 59 54.71 5.49 19.48
CA GLY A 59 55.70 5.97 20.46
C GLY A 59 55.56 7.47 20.68
N TYR A 60 56.50 8.04 21.39
CA TYR A 60 56.69 9.47 21.52
C TYR A 60 57.64 9.96 20.43
N SER A 61 57.39 11.14 19.90
CA SER A 61 58.28 11.74 18.93
C SER A 61 59.64 12.02 19.57
N GLU A 62 60.73 11.70 18.86
CA GLU A 62 62.09 11.99 19.32
C GLU A 62 62.34 13.48 19.47
N ASP A 63 61.67 14.29 18.65
CA ASP A 63 61.82 15.75 18.60
C ASP A 63 60.94 16.49 19.62
N SER A 64 59.88 15.85 20.14
CA SER A 64 58.95 16.46 21.08
C SER A 64 58.33 15.40 22.01
N PRO A 65 58.75 15.36 23.32
CA PRO A 65 58.25 14.35 24.26
C PRO A 65 56.73 14.49 24.60
N LEU A 66 56.08 15.52 24.10
CA LEU A 66 54.63 15.75 24.28
C LEU A 66 53.80 15.35 23.04
N GLU A 67 54.48 14.93 21.95
CA GLU A 67 53.80 14.51 20.73
C GLU A 67 53.99 13.01 20.50
N TYR A 68 52.92 12.35 19.98
CA TYR A 68 52.95 10.95 19.62
C TYR A 68 53.33 10.79 18.15
N ASP A 69 54.22 9.83 17.86
CA ASP A 69 54.37 9.31 16.51
C ASP A 69 53.17 8.49 16.10
N LEU A 70 52.60 8.87 14.97
CA LEU A 70 51.38 8.28 14.45
C LEU A 70 51.64 7.45 13.21
N GLU A 71 51.38 6.17 13.29
CA GLU A 71 51.36 5.29 12.12
C GLU A 71 49.93 5.20 11.56
N ARG A 72 49.79 5.44 10.25
CA ARG A 72 48.52 5.30 9.58
C ARG A 72 48.23 3.80 9.38
N ILE A 73 47.15 3.32 10.00
CA ILE A 73 46.71 1.91 9.94
C ILE A 73 45.58 1.69 8.94
N GLN A 74 44.88 2.75 8.55
CA GLN A 74 43.83 2.68 7.54
C GLN A 74 43.85 3.89 6.64
N GLU A 75 43.78 3.64 5.35
CA GLU A 75 43.60 4.67 4.33
C GLU A 75 42.14 5.15 4.35
N GLY A 76 42.00 6.46 4.40
CA GLY A 76 40.66 7.08 4.37
C GLY A 76 40.36 7.69 3.00
N ALA A 77 39.22 8.34 2.88
CA ALA A 77 38.81 9.10 1.71
C ALA A 77 38.47 10.54 2.11
N ASP A 78 38.90 11.49 1.28
CA ASP A 78 38.63 12.92 1.48
C ASP A 78 37.26 13.33 0.96
N TYR A 79 36.47 12.36 0.48
CA TYR A 79 35.13 12.56 -0.04
C TYR A 79 34.12 11.64 0.61
N ILE A 80 32.86 12.08 0.60
CA ILE A 80 31.75 11.27 1.05
C ILE A 80 31.29 10.37 -0.10
N ALA A 81 31.46 9.07 0.04
CA ALA A 81 30.98 8.08 -0.92
C ALA A 81 29.46 7.93 -0.82
N GLN A 82 28.82 7.73 -1.96
CA GLN A 82 27.40 7.45 -2.03
C GLN A 82 27.20 6.02 -2.53
N SER A 83 26.34 5.25 -1.84
CA SER A 83 25.94 3.93 -2.31
C SER A 83 25.01 4.03 -3.51
N ASP A 84 24.78 2.90 -4.17
CA ASP A 84 23.70 2.77 -5.15
C ASP A 84 22.35 3.08 -4.51
N ILE A 85 21.45 3.60 -5.34
CA ILE A 85 20.09 3.96 -4.90
C ILE A 85 19.25 2.69 -4.85
N ALA A 86 18.93 2.24 -3.65
CA ALA A 86 17.95 1.19 -3.45
C ALA A 86 16.54 1.74 -3.67
N ARG A 87 15.75 1.06 -4.51
CA ARG A 87 14.37 1.44 -4.82
C ARG A 87 13.44 0.28 -4.54
N SER A 88 12.28 0.59 -3.98
CA SER A 88 11.20 -0.37 -3.77
C SER A 88 9.86 0.30 -4.05
N SER A 89 8.95 -0.42 -4.66
CA SER A 89 7.59 0.08 -4.93
C SER A 89 6.59 -1.05 -4.87
N ASP A 90 5.37 -0.73 -4.43
CA ASP A 90 4.22 -1.60 -4.55
C ASP A 90 3.00 -0.83 -5.06
N GLN A 91 2.10 -1.56 -5.68
CA GLN A 91 0.86 -1.03 -6.21
C GLN A 91 -0.29 -1.93 -5.80
N THR A 92 -1.38 -1.32 -5.38
CA THR A 92 -2.64 -2.01 -5.11
C THR A 92 -3.74 -1.33 -5.93
N PHE A 93 -4.45 -2.15 -6.70
CA PHE A 93 -5.67 -1.75 -7.39
C PHE A 93 -6.83 -2.54 -6.80
N GLU A 94 -7.88 -1.83 -6.38
CA GLU A 94 -9.10 -2.43 -5.88
C GLU A 94 -10.30 -1.86 -6.63
N PHE A 95 -11.14 -2.75 -7.09
CA PHE A 95 -12.41 -2.43 -7.72
C PHE A 95 -13.53 -3.15 -6.98
N GLN A 96 -14.60 -2.43 -6.69
CA GLN A 96 -15.82 -3.00 -6.14
C GLN A 96 -17.01 -2.37 -6.85
N GLY A 97 -17.86 -3.20 -7.41
CA GLY A 97 -19.14 -2.80 -7.96
C GLY A 97 -20.27 -3.52 -7.27
N ASN A 98 -21.32 -2.83 -6.88
CA ASN A 98 -22.53 -3.46 -6.38
C ASN A 98 -23.78 -2.87 -7.03
N ILE A 99 -24.78 -3.71 -7.20
CA ILE A 99 -26.13 -3.37 -7.60
C ILE A 99 -27.05 -3.82 -6.48
N SER A 100 -27.90 -2.93 -6.02
CA SER A 100 -28.88 -3.21 -4.98
C SER A 100 -30.29 -2.82 -5.44
N TYR A 101 -31.21 -3.65 -5.06
CA TYR A 101 -32.63 -3.43 -5.31
C TYR A 101 -33.39 -3.60 -4.02
N ASN A 102 -34.28 -2.67 -3.69
CA ASN A 102 -35.16 -2.78 -2.55
C ASN A 102 -36.51 -2.13 -2.90
N ARG A 103 -37.58 -2.89 -2.83
CA ARG A 103 -38.91 -2.42 -3.14
C ARG A 103 -39.99 -3.12 -2.34
N GLN A 104 -40.96 -2.32 -1.91
CA GLN A 104 -42.15 -2.79 -1.22
C GLN A 104 -43.35 -2.87 -2.18
N PHE A 105 -44.02 -3.99 -2.17
CA PHE A 105 -45.26 -4.26 -2.93
C PHE A 105 -46.38 -4.64 -1.94
N GLY A 106 -47.08 -3.65 -1.45
CA GLY A 106 -48.09 -3.89 -0.38
C GLY A 106 -47.46 -4.43 0.90
N LEU A 107 -47.80 -5.66 1.29
CA LEU A 107 -47.22 -6.33 2.46
C LEU A 107 -45.90 -7.06 2.15
N HIS A 108 -45.48 -7.15 0.88
CA HIS A 108 -44.28 -7.83 0.44
C HIS A 108 -43.13 -6.84 0.31
N ASN A 109 -42.01 -7.06 0.97
CA ASN A 109 -40.80 -6.34 0.82
C ASN A 109 -39.73 -7.25 0.22
N VAL A 110 -39.17 -6.86 -0.93
CA VAL A 110 -38.17 -7.63 -1.68
C VAL A 110 -36.89 -6.83 -1.75
N GLY A 111 -35.81 -7.41 -1.27
CA GLY A 111 -34.48 -6.84 -1.33
C GLY A 111 -33.50 -7.78 -2.02
N GLY A 112 -32.54 -7.22 -2.73
CA GLY A 112 -31.45 -7.96 -3.33
C GLY A 112 -30.21 -7.12 -3.50
N MET A 113 -29.05 -7.74 -3.42
CA MET A 113 -27.76 -7.11 -3.68
C MET A 113 -26.86 -8.11 -4.39
N LEU A 114 -26.17 -7.67 -5.42
CA LEU A 114 -25.10 -8.39 -6.08
C LEU A 114 -23.85 -7.51 -6.06
N MET A 115 -22.73 -8.07 -5.62
CA MET A 115 -21.46 -7.39 -5.49
C MET A 115 -20.37 -8.18 -6.21
N TYR A 116 -19.55 -7.47 -6.97
CA TYR A 116 -18.31 -7.96 -7.51
C TYR A 116 -17.15 -7.17 -6.88
N ARG A 117 -16.10 -7.87 -6.47
CA ARG A 117 -14.87 -7.27 -5.96
C ARG A 117 -13.66 -7.89 -6.66
N GLN A 118 -12.71 -7.03 -7.01
CA GLN A 118 -11.39 -7.43 -7.50
C GLN A 118 -10.33 -6.63 -6.77
N ARG A 119 -9.30 -7.33 -6.33
CA ARG A 119 -8.08 -6.72 -5.78
C ARG A 119 -6.89 -7.28 -6.53
N GLU A 120 -6.02 -6.40 -6.97
CA GLU A 120 -4.73 -6.73 -7.55
C GLU A 120 -3.63 -6.04 -6.75
N TYR A 121 -2.68 -6.81 -6.28
CA TYR A 121 -1.49 -6.33 -5.58
C TYR A 121 -0.26 -6.72 -6.37
N ARG A 122 0.61 -5.75 -6.63
CA ARG A 122 1.85 -5.94 -7.36
C ARG A 122 3.00 -5.32 -6.56
N SER A 123 3.93 -6.16 -6.13
CA SER A 123 5.21 -5.76 -5.53
C SER A 123 6.39 -6.29 -6.34
N ASP A 124 6.14 -7.20 -7.27
CA ASP A 124 7.13 -7.88 -8.09
C ASP A 124 6.58 -8.06 -9.52
N VAL A 125 7.23 -8.89 -10.31
CA VAL A 125 6.90 -9.13 -11.73
C VAL A 125 5.48 -9.68 -11.90
N LEU A 126 5.04 -10.58 -11.02
CA LEU A 126 3.71 -11.19 -11.08
C LEU A 126 2.74 -10.55 -10.09
N PRO A 127 1.58 -10.08 -10.55
CA PRO A 127 0.55 -9.56 -9.67
C PRO A 127 -0.16 -10.69 -8.92
N ASN A 128 -0.45 -10.46 -7.64
CA ASN A 128 -1.38 -11.28 -6.88
C ASN A 128 -2.79 -10.70 -7.09
N ARG A 129 -3.68 -11.50 -7.68
CA ARG A 129 -5.06 -11.11 -7.98
C ARG A 129 -6.04 -11.95 -7.18
N ASN A 130 -6.97 -11.28 -6.53
CA ASN A 130 -8.08 -11.88 -5.83
C ASN A 130 -9.39 -11.27 -6.34
N GLN A 131 -10.37 -12.09 -6.67
CA GLN A 131 -11.66 -11.65 -7.18
C GLN A 131 -12.78 -12.47 -6.56
N GLY A 132 -13.93 -11.84 -6.42
CA GLY A 132 -15.08 -12.51 -5.82
C GLY A 132 -16.41 -11.90 -6.25
N VAL A 133 -17.42 -12.73 -6.23
CA VAL A 133 -18.81 -12.36 -6.42
C VAL A 133 -19.56 -12.77 -5.18
N SER A 134 -20.41 -11.89 -4.67
CA SER A 134 -21.31 -12.20 -3.57
C SER A 134 -22.70 -11.61 -3.82
N GLY A 135 -23.70 -12.26 -3.29
CA GLY A 135 -25.07 -11.79 -3.41
C GLY A 135 -25.88 -12.10 -2.18
N ARG A 136 -26.90 -11.30 -2.01
CA ARG A 136 -27.88 -11.38 -0.94
C ARG A 136 -29.27 -11.18 -1.52
N PHE A 137 -30.19 -11.99 -1.10
CA PHE A 137 -31.62 -11.84 -1.38
C PHE A 137 -32.38 -11.85 -0.07
N THR A 138 -33.29 -10.90 0.10
CA THR A 138 -34.14 -10.77 1.29
C THR A 138 -35.59 -10.66 0.87
N TYR A 139 -36.45 -11.31 1.61
CA TYR A 139 -37.90 -11.26 1.46
C TYR A 139 -38.57 -11.13 2.82
N ASP A 140 -39.55 -10.24 2.90
CA ASP A 140 -40.32 -9.97 4.08
C ASP A 140 -41.81 -9.90 3.70
N TYR A 141 -42.64 -10.57 4.45
CA TYR A 141 -44.09 -10.50 4.34
C TYR A 141 -44.74 -9.97 5.63
N GLY A 142 -45.19 -8.70 5.55
CA GLY A 142 -45.92 -8.04 6.63
C GLY A 142 -45.18 -8.01 7.97
N GLN A 143 -43.82 -8.05 7.94
CA GLN A 143 -42.95 -8.13 9.12
C GLN A 143 -43.16 -9.36 10.01
N ARG A 144 -43.82 -10.39 9.45
CA ARG A 144 -44.10 -11.65 10.15
C ARG A 144 -43.26 -12.82 9.67
N TYR A 145 -42.96 -12.84 8.37
CA TYR A 145 -42.14 -13.88 7.73
C TYR A 145 -40.99 -13.27 7.03
N LEU A 146 -39.80 -13.63 7.44
CA LEU A 146 -38.53 -13.14 6.92
C LEU A 146 -37.75 -14.30 6.33
N ALA A 147 -37.25 -14.14 5.12
CA ALA A 147 -36.33 -15.08 4.48
C ALA A 147 -35.14 -14.34 3.94
N GLU A 148 -33.93 -14.91 4.11
CA GLU A 148 -32.69 -14.37 3.60
C GLU A 148 -31.80 -15.48 3.02
N ILE A 149 -31.25 -15.26 1.86
CA ILE A 149 -30.30 -16.14 1.19
C ILE A 149 -29.06 -15.33 0.86
N ASN A 150 -27.90 -15.84 1.27
CA ASN A 150 -26.59 -15.27 0.97
C ASN A 150 -25.74 -16.28 0.21
N PHE A 151 -24.98 -15.81 -0.76
CA PHE A 151 -23.99 -16.62 -1.45
C PHE A 151 -22.72 -15.81 -1.70
N GLY A 152 -21.59 -16.50 -1.83
CA GLY A 152 -20.31 -15.89 -2.15
C GLY A 152 -19.39 -16.90 -2.82
N TYR A 153 -18.64 -16.42 -3.79
CA TYR A 153 -17.58 -17.16 -4.48
C TYR A 153 -16.35 -16.29 -4.60
N ASN A 154 -15.20 -16.81 -4.17
CA ASN A 154 -13.90 -16.14 -4.26
C ASN A 154 -12.94 -17.02 -5.06
N GLY A 155 -12.14 -16.38 -5.90
CA GLY A 155 -11.08 -17.00 -6.69
C GLY A 155 -9.82 -16.15 -6.70
N THR A 156 -8.69 -16.80 -6.91
CA THR A 156 -7.35 -16.20 -7.07
C THR A 156 -6.78 -16.59 -8.41
#